data_79fcb1a0d1a6abd5f2411ef5a24336e3
#
_entry.id   79fcb1a0d1a6abd5f2411ef5a24336e3
#
_cell.length_a   1.000
_cell.length_b   1.000
_cell.length_c   1.000
_cell.angle_alpha   90.00
_cell.angle_beta   90.00
_cell.angle_gamma   90.00
#
_symmetry.space_group_name_H-M   'P 1'
#
loop_
_entity.id
_entity.type
_entity.pdbx_description
1 polymer ?
#
loop_
_entity_poly.entity_id
_entity_poly.type
_entity_poly.pdbx_seq_one_letter_code
_entity_poly.pdbx_strand_id
1 'polypeptide(L)'
;KNQDNKVKIRTHLAKDFKELWEKINKKAQIIYQNINEQNIIDEVILAFNALNIEKERVYYERKLFDAKQNSIITEEIKTLEEIDYKKSLYQEIQNLLLNFSKDEKFPLVFLLKIYEKLDKTKFENSPKKAFNSLKNIIKDKIHHSLLHSINYEFSLHAFSNSYENLIENGEFKESIAMQKLGRYKDDEEPAKNYLYESVIYDSNIEKEIIKENHEIIETKTIKVFAKLPKLSIPTPYKNYEPDFAYFLEDQKGKKIFFVCESKGYDKESDIALNERKKIDYARVFF
;
A
#
# COMPACT_ATOMS: atom_id res chain seq x y z
N LYS A 1 -18.54 24.65 27.62
CA LYS A 1 -18.62 24.42 26.13
C LYS A 1 -17.59 23.41 25.59
N ASN A 2 -16.74 22.75 26.42
CA ASN A 2 -15.69 21.83 25.96
C ASN A 2 -15.91 20.34 26.31
N GLN A 3 -17.05 19.96 26.86
CA GLN A 3 -17.31 18.55 27.20
C GLN A 3 -17.81 17.71 26.00
N ASP A 4 -18.41 18.33 24.99
CA ASP A 4 -19.01 17.62 23.85
C ASP A 4 -18.03 17.03 22.83
N ASN A 5 -16.73 17.31 22.97
CA ASN A 5 -15.71 16.84 22.04
C ASN A 5 -14.81 15.73 22.60
N LYS A 6 -15.18 15.15 23.76
CA LYS A 6 -14.43 14.02 24.34
C LYS A 6 -15.21 12.72 24.23
N VAL A 7 -14.50 11.65 23.91
CA VAL A 7 -15.01 10.29 23.81
C VAL A 7 -14.48 9.52 25.00
N LYS A 8 -15.37 8.93 25.80
CA LYS A 8 -14.99 8.14 26.96
C LYS A 8 -14.43 6.79 26.55
N ILE A 9 -13.47 6.32 27.32
CA ILE A 9 -12.84 5.00 27.19
C ILE A 9 -13.52 4.05 28.20
N ARG A 10 -13.95 2.88 27.74
CA ARG A 10 -14.53 1.85 28.59
C ARG A 10 -13.44 1.19 29.43
N THR A 11 -13.35 1.55 30.70
CA THR A 11 -12.24 1.16 31.59
C THR A 11 -12.12 -0.35 31.77
N HIS A 12 -13.22 -1.09 31.73
CA HIS A 12 -13.21 -2.57 31.82
C HIS A 12 -12.55 -3.24 30.60
N LEU A 13 -12.58 -2.62 29.41
CA LEU A 13 -11.93 -3.10 28.20
C LEU A 13 -10.48 -2.55 28.06
N ALA A 14 -10.23 -1.40 28.66
CA ALA A 14 -8.93 -0.74 28.56
C ALA A 14 -7.77 -1.60 29.09
N LYS A 15 -8.03 -2.39 30.15
CA LYS A 15 -7.04 -3.29 30.73
C LYS A 15 -6.56 -4.35 29.72
N ASP A 16 -7.49 -4.94 28.98
CA ASP A 16 -7.19 -5.95 27.98
C ASP A 16 -6.50 -5.34 26.75
N PHE A 17 -6.85 -4.10 26.40
CA PHE A 17 -6.26 -3.38 25.27
C PHE A 17 -4.85 -2.84 25.57
N LYS A 18 -4.47 -2.69 26.84
CA LYS A 18 -3.20 -2.07 27.25
C LYS A 18 -1.98 -2.77 26.65
N GLU A 19 -1.93 -4.09 26.77
CA GLU A 19 -0.80 -4.88 26.25
C GLU A 19 -0.63 -4.71 24.74
N LEU A 20 -1.73 -4.70 23.99
CA LEU A 20 -1.71 -4.44 22.56
C LEU A 20 -1.20 -3.02 22.27
N TRP A 21 -1.76 -2.02 22.95
CA TRP A 21 -1.38 -0.63 22.75
C TRP A 21 0.11 -0.37 23.01
N GLU A 22 0.66 -0.91 24.09
CA GLU A 22 2.06 -0.79 24.42
C GLU A 22 2.99 -1.45 23.39
N LYS A 23 2.53 -2.49 22.70
CA LYS A 23 3.29 -3.15 21.63
C LYS A 23 3.32 -2.31 20.35
N ILE A 24 2.18 -1.76 19.95
CA ILE A 24 2.06 -1.05 18.67
C ILE A 24 2.50 0.42 18.75
N ASN A 25 2.42 1.03 19.94
CA ASN A 25 2.71 2.45 20.15
C ASN A 25 4.19 2.72 20.51
N LYS A 26 5.10 1.92 20.00
CA LYS A 26 6.55 2.14 20.16
C LYS A 26 7.08 2.94 19.00
N LYS A 27 7.87 3.98 19.30
CA LYS A 27 8.56 4.71 18.23
C LYS A 27 9.62 3.83 17.60
N ALA A 28 9.50 3.66 16.30
CA ALA A 28 10.43 2.87 15.52
C ALA A 28 11.12 3.71 14.45
N GLN A 29 12.34 3.33 14.11
CA GLN A 29 13.07 3.80 12.94
C GLN A 29 13.39 2.60 12.04
N ILE A 30 13.34 2.82 10.73
CA ILE A 30 13.75 1.79 9.76
C ILE A 30 15.27 1.79 9.71
N ILE A 31 15.84 0.61 9.84
CA ILE A 31 17.24 0.35 9.56
C ILE A 31 17.33 -0.50 8.31
N TYR A 32 18.18 -0.07 7.39
CA TYR A 32 18.48 -0.82 6.17
C TYR A 32 19.76 -1.64 6.39
N GLN A 33 19.66 -2.95 6.18
CA GLN A 33 20.79 -3.86 6.33
C GLN A 33 21.03 -4.61 5.01
N ASN A 34 22.31 -4.72 4.62
CA ASN A 34 22.76 -5.60 3.54
C ASN A 34 22.06 -5.41 2.17
N ILE A 35 21.68 -4.17 1.80
CA ILE A 35 21.18 -3.90 0.46
C ILE A 35 22.32 -4.09 -0.53
N ASN A 36 22.19 -5.05 -1.44
CA ASN A 36 23.16 -5.29 -2.50
C ASN A 36 22.61 -4.77 -3.83
N GLU A 37 23.07 -3.58 -4.25
CA GLU A 37 22.67 -2.97 -5.52
C GLU A 37 22.93 -3.88 -6.72
N GLN A 38 24.08 -4.60 -6.73
CA GLN A 38 24.41 -5.47 -7.85
C GLN A 38 23.46 -6.64 -8.01
N ASN A 39 23.02 -7.24 -6.90
CA ASN A 39 22.03 -8.31 -6.96
C ASN A 39 20.71 -7.81 -7.54
N ILE A 40 20.26 -6.62 -7.16
CA ILE A 40 19.05 -6.01 -7.71
C ILE A 40 19.17 -5.82 -9.21
N ILE A 41 20.32 -5.28 -9.67
CA ILE A 41 20.61 -5.08 -11.08
C ILE A 41 20.54 -6.41 -11.85
N ASP A 42 21.21 -7.44 -11.35
CA ASP A 42 21.29 -8.76 -12.00
C ASP A 42 19.92 -9.44 -12.06
N GLU A 43 19.12 -9.36 -11.01
CA GLU A 43 17.76 -9.87 -11.00
C GLU A 43 16.83 -9.13 -11.97
N VAL A 44 16.96 -7.81 -12.09
CA VAL A 44 16.19 -7.00 -13.06
C VAL A 44 16.54 -7.42 -14.48
N ILE A 45 17.84 -7.54 -14.80
CA ILE A 45 18.33 -7.92 -16.13
C ILE A 45 17.80 -9.32 -16.49
N LEU A 46 17.93 -10.27 -15.58
CA LEU A 46 17.45 -11.64 -15.79
C LEU A 46 15.94 -11.66 -16.06
N ALA A 47 15.15 -11.00 -15.21
CA ALA A 47 13.70 -10.97 -15.34
C ALA A 47 13.24 -10.27 -16.63
N PHE A 48 13.86 -9.15 -17.00
CA PHE A 48 13.51 -8.42 -18.22
C PHE A 48 13.89 -9.20 -19.47
N ASN A 49 15.09 -9.77 -19.51
CA ASN A 49 15.56 -10.52 -20.67
C ASN A 49 14.77 -11.82 -20.91
N ALA A 50 14.12 -12.37 -19.88
CA ALA A 50 13.22 -13.50 -20.00
C ALA A 50 11.83 -13.15 -20.57
N LEU A 51 11.44 -11.88 -20.65
CA LEU A 51 10.14 -11.50 -21.19
C LEU A 51 10.04 -11.79 -22.69
N ASN A 52 8.85 -12.17 -23.14
CA ASN A 52 8.49 -12.15 -24.55
C ASN A 52 7.73 -10.85 -24.88
N ILE A 53 8.34 -9.99 -25.68
CA ILE A 53 7.73 -8.75 -26.17
C ILE A 53 7.62 -8.83 -27.68
N GLU A 54 6.42 -9.02 -28.16
CA GLU A 54 6.10 -9.11 -29.59
C GLU A 54 6.21 -7.74 -30.26
N LYS A 55 6.49 -7.75 -31.56
CA LYS A 55 6.48 -6.56 -32.38
C LYS A 55 5.10 -5.93 -32.42
N GLU A 56 5.08 -4.62 -32.33
CA GLU A 56 3.87 -3.83 -32.47
C GLU A 56 3.42 -3.77 -33.91
N ARG A 57 2.14 -4.02 -34.13
CA ARG A 57 1.54 -4.06 -35.47
C ARG A 57 0.40 -3.07 -35.53
N VAL A 58 0.32 -2.32 -36.62
CA VAL A 58 -0.77 -1.37 -36.87
C VAL A 58 -1.65 -1.89 -38.01
N TYR A 59 -2.93 -1.84 -37.77
CA TYR A 59 -3.95 -2.15 -38.75
C TYR A 59 -4.50 -0.84 -39.32
N TYR A 60 -4.46 -0.69 -40.65
CA TYR A 60 -5.10 0.41 -41.36
C TYR A 60 -6.39 -0.08 -42.00
N GLU A 61 -7.49 0.57 -41.66
CA GLU A 61 -8.77 0.40 -42.34
C GLU A 61 -9.00 1.62 -43.23
N ARG A 62 -9.09 1.41 -44.54
CA ARG A 62 -9.38 2.48 -45.50
C ARG A 62 -10.88 2.49 -45.78
N LYS A 63 -11.55 3.57 -45.42
CA LYS A 63 -12.97 3.79 -45.77
C LYS A 63 -13.04 4.78 -46.91
N LEU A 64 -13.67 4.39 -48.00
CA LEU A 64 -13.97 5.28 -49.11
C LEU A 64 -15.40 5.81 -48.93
N PHE A 65 -15.55 7.13 -49.02
CA PHE A 65 -16.84 7.79 -49.00
C PHE A 65 -17.28 8.06 -50.43
N ASP A 66 -18.40 7.45 -50.90
CA ASP A 66 -19.00 7.78 -52.19
C ASP A 66 -20.00 8.91 -52.01
N ALA A 67 -19.57 10.11 -52.40
CA ALA A 67 -20.39 11.32 -52.30
C ALA A 67 -21.63 11.31 -53.21
N LYS A 68 -21.66 10.48 -54.26
CA LYS A 68 -22.82 10.39 -55.19
C LYS A 68 -23.95 9.53 -54.63
N GLN A 69 -23.63 8.51 -53.83
CA GLN A 69 -24.62 7.62 -53.24
C GLN A 69 -24.89 7.90 -51.75
N ASN A 70 -24.20 8.90 -51.19
CA ASN A 70 -24.28 9.21 -49.76
C ASN A 70 -24.06 7.98 -48.87
N SER A 71 -23.19 7.07 -49.31
CA SER A 71 -22.92 5.78 -48.67
C SER A 71 -21.43 5.64 -48.42
N ILE A 72 -21.07 4.99 -47.31
CA ILE A 72 -19.70 4.61 -47.00
C ILE A 72 -19.47 3.23 -47.58
N ILE A 73 -18.62 3.14 -48.61
CA ILE A 73 -18.15 1.86 -49.15
C ILE A 73 -16.91 1.48 -48.36
N THR A 74 -17.02 0.42 -47.58
CA THR A 74 -15.89 -0.12 -46.85
C THR A 74 -15.16 -1.09 -47.78
N GLU A 75 -14.06 -0.65 -48.43
CA GLU A 75 -13.06 -1.58 -48.93
C GLU A 75 -12.21 -2.05 -47.74
N GLU A 76 -12.34 -3.29 -47.36
CA GLU A 76 -11.48 -3.90 -46.36
C GLU A 76 -10.06 -4.10 -46.95
N ILE A 77 -9.26 -3.05 -46.96
CA ILE A 77 -7.81 -3.18 -47.13
C ILE A 77 -7.20 -3.29 -45.73
N LYS A 78 -7.07 -4.50 -45.26
CA LYS A 78 -6.31 -4.78 -44.04
C LYS A 78 -4.82 -4.84 -44.43
N THR A 79 -4.13 -3.71 -44.32
CA THR A 79 -2.66 -3.71 -44.43
C THR A 79 -2.10 -3.86 -43.04
N LEU A 80 -1.36 -4.95 -42.82
CA LEU A 80 -0.64 -5.20 -41.58
C LEU A 80 0.78 -4.65 -41.76
N GLU A 81 1.10 -3.55 -41.12
CA GLU A 81 2.47 -3.02 -41.12
C GLU A 81 3.12 -3.18 -39.76
N GLU A 82 4.34 -3.70 -39.73
CA GLU A 82 5.17 -3.72 -38.53
C GLU A 82 5.85 -2.35 -38.38
N ILE A 83 5.77 -1.78 -37.17
CA ILE A 83 6.37 -0.48 -36.89
C ILE A 83 7.88 -0.67 -36.67
N ASP A 84 8.69 0.07 -37.42
CA ASP A 84 10.14 0.14 -37.17
C ASP A 84 10.47 1.35 -36.30
N TYR A 85 10.78 1.10 -35.04
CA TYR A 85 11.12 2.12 -34.04
C TYR A 85 12.62 2.53 -34.06
N LYS A 86 13.46 1.86 -34.82
CA LYS A 86 14.95 2.03 -34.74
C LYS A 86 15.45 3.46 -34.83
N LYS A 87 14.80 4.30 -35.64
CA LYS A 87 15.27 5.67 -35.89
C LYS A 87 15.06 6.66 -34.75
N SER A 88 14.03 6.49 -33.93
CA SER A 88 13.69 7.40 -32.82
C SER A 88 13.99 6.79 -31.42
N LEU A 89 14.29 5.52 -31.38
CA LEU A 89 14.32 4.72 -30.16
C LEU A 89 15.32 5.21 -29.12
N TYR A 90 16.53 5.56 -29.52
CA TYR A 90 17.58 5.93 -28.57
C TYR A 90 17.23 7.17 -27.76
N GLN A 91 16.75 8.20 -28.43
CA GLN A 91 16.39 9.47 -27.79
C GLN A 91 15.12 9.33 -26.91
N GLU A 92 14.15 8.53 -27.37
CA GLU A 92 12.94 8.22 -26.62
C GLU A 92 13.27 7.46 -25.33
N ILE A 93 14.11 6.43 -25.38
CA ILE A 93 14.50 5.66 -24.19
C ILE A 93 15.30 6.51 -23.20
N GLN A 94 16.21 7.37 -23.67
CA GLN A 94 16.93 8.27 -22.78
C GLN A 94 15.97 9.18 -22.02
N ASN A 95 14.98 9.76 -22.69
CA ASN A 95 13.97 10.61 -22.05
C ASN A 95 13.13 9.82 -21.05
N LEU A 96 12.74 8.59 -21.40
CA LEU A 96 11.97 7.73 -20.50
C LEU A 96 12.76 7.35 -19.24
N LEU A 97 14.05 7.02 -19.36
CA LEU A 97 14.92 6.73 -18.22
C LEU A 97 15.15 7.96 -17.34
N LEU A 98 15.35 9.13 -17.94
CA LEU A 98 15.49 10.40 -17.21
C LEU A 98 14.24 10.76 -16.42
N ASN A 99 13.07 10.63 -17.04
CA ASN A 99 11.79 10.89 -16.36
C ASN A 99 11.57 9.89 -15.23
N PHE A 100 11.80 8.61 -15.47
CA PHE A 100 11.68 7.58 -14.45
C PHE A 100 12.64 7.80 -13.27
N SER A 101 13.89 8.22 -13.54
CA SER A 101 14.84 8.61 -12.50
C SER A 101 14.32 9.75 -11.62
N LYS A 102 13.72 10.77 -12.23
CA LYS A 102 13.16 11.94 -11.52
C LYS A 102 11.91 11.59 -10.73
N ASP A 103 10.99 10.87 -11.35
CA ASP A 103 9.67 10.54 -10.77
C ASP A 103 9.80 9.62 -9.55
N GLU A 104 10.67 8.61 -9.65
CA GLU A 104 10.85 7.61 -8.59
C GLU A 104 12.07 7.88 -7.70
N LYS A 105 12.83 8.95 -7.99
CA LYS A 105 14.05 9.32 -7.26
C LYS A 105 15.14 8.24 -7.27
N PHE A 106 15.21 7.45 -8.35
CA PHE A 106 16.29 6.49 -8.54
C PHE A 106 17.51 7.17 -9.15
N PRO A 107 18.76 6.84 -8.74
CA PRO A 107 19.95 7.34 -9.37
C PRO A 107 19.96 6.96 -10.86
N LEU A 108 20.19 7.94 -11.75
CA LEU A 108 20.24 7.68 -13.20
C LEU A 108 21.32 6.65 -13.55
N VAL A 109 22.47 6.69 -12.86
CA VAL A 109 23.56 5.72 -13.03
C VAL A 109 23.10 4.28 -12.79
N PHE A 110 22.26 4.05 -11.77
CA PHE A 110 21.67 2.75 -11.50
C PHE A 110 20.82 2.26 -12.69
N LEU A 111 19.96 3.12 -13.24
CA LEU A 111 19.12 2.79 -14.39
C LEU A 111 19.95 2.53 -15.66
N LEU A 112 21.04 3.28 -15.86
CA LEU A 112 21.93 3.08 -16.98
C LEU A 112 22.69 1.75 -16.90
N LYS A 113 23.21 1.38 -15.73
CA LYS A 113 23.85 0.06 -15.50
C LYS A 113 22.90 -1.10 -15.86
N ILE A 114 21.63 -0.98 -15.53
CA ILE A 114 20.61 -1.96 -15.92
C ILE A 114 20.45 -1.94 -17.44
N TYR A 115 20.16 -0.77 -18.02
CA TYR A 115 19.85 -0.62 -19.43
C TYR A 115 20.96 -1.14 -20.33
N GLU A 116 22.22 -0.93 -19.99
CA GLU A 116 23.38 -1.41 -20.78
C GLU A 116 23.35 -2.92 -21.06
N LYS A 117 22.86 -3.71 -20.09
CA LYS A 117 22.85 -5.18 -20.16
C LYS A 117 21.52 -5.77 -20.60
N LEU A 118 20.50 -4.93 -20.91
CA LEU A 118 19.20 -5.41 -21.37
C LEU A 118 19.24 -5.83 -22.84
N ASP A 119 18.36 -6.76 -23.19
CA ASP A 119 18.06 -7.12 -24.58
C ASP A 119 17.34 -5.95 -25.29
N LYS A 120 18.05 -5.24 -26.17
CA LYS A 120 17.54 -4.05 -26.87
C LYS A 120 16.44 -4.37 -27.89
N THR A 121 16.40 -5.59 -28.40
CA THR A 121 15.38 -6.00 -29.37
C THR A 121 13.97 -5.86 -28.84
N LYS A 122 13.79 -6.02 -27.54
CA LYS A 122 12.48 -5.84 -26.86
C LYS A 122 11.96 -4.41 -26.97
N PHE A 123 12.86 -3.44 -26.90
CA PHE A 123 12.50 -2.02 -27.08
C PHE A 123 12.27 -1.71 -28.57
N GLU A 124 12.98 -2.35 -29.50
CA GLU A 124 12.71 -2.25 -30.93
C GLU A 124 11.34 -2.84 -31.28
N ASN A 125 10.91 -3.89 -30.60
CA ASN A 125 9.63 -4.53 -30.83
C ASN A 125 8.44 -3.67 -30.35
N SER A 126 8.51 -3.14 -29.14
CA SER A 126 7.48 -2.25 -28.56
C SER A 126 8.07 -1.40 -27.44
N PRO A 127 8.50 -0.14 -27.73
CA PRO A 127 9.19 0.72 -26.76
C PRO A 127 8.39 0.93 -25.47
N LYS A 128 7.10 1.26 -25.60
CA LYS A 128 6.23 1.54 -24.45
C LYS A 128 5.99 0.32 -23.58
N LYS A 129 5.72 -0.83 -24.20
CA LYS A 129 5.49 -2.09 -23.47
C LYS A 129 6.76 -2.55 -22.77
N ALA A 130 7.90 -2.50 -23.46
CA ALA A 130 9.19 -2.82 -22.90
C ALA A 130 9.55 -1.93 -21.71
N PHE A 131 9.38 -0.63 -21.86
CA PHE A 131 9.70 0.32 -20.80
C PHE A 131 8.77 0.19 -19.58
N ASN A 132 7.47 0.00 -19.80
CA ASN A 132 6.53 -0.22 -18.70
C ASN A 132 6.83 -1.52 -17.94
N SER A 133 7.16 -2.59 -18.67
CA SER A 133 7.59 -3.85 -18.06
C SER A 133 8.88 -3.67 -17.24
N LEU A 134 9.86 -2.95 -17.78
CA LEU A 134 11.11 -2.64 -17.07
C LEU A 134 10.85 -1.86 -15.78
N LYS A 135 10.03 -0.82 -15.83
CA LYS A 135 9.66 -0.04 -14.63
C LYS A 135 9.05 -0.92 -13.54
N ASN A 136 8.12 -1.78 -13.93
CA ASN A 136 7.45 -2.66 -12.98
C ASN A 136 8.42 -3.67 -12.37
N ILE A 137 9.30 -4.28 -13.17
CA ILE A 137 10.33 -5.21 -12.69
C ILE A 137 11.29 -4.50 -11.73
N ILE A 138 11.79 -3.31 -12.07
CA ILE A 138 12.69 -2.54 -11.19
C ILE A 138 12.01 -2.27 -9.84
N LYS A 139 10.78 -1.76 -9.86
CA LYS A 139 10.02 -1.47 -8.63
C LYS A 139 9.76 -2.72 -7.80
N ASP A 140 9.50 -3.84 -8.44
CA ASP A 140 9.24 -5.11 -7.77
C ASP A 140 10.51 -5.67 -7.12
N LYS A 141 11.63 -5.69 -7.86
CA LYS A 141 12.90 -6.18 -7.35
C LYS A 141 13.46 -5.33 -6.22
N ILE A 142 13.34 -4.00 -6.32
CA ILE A 142 13.69 -3.09 -5.22
C ILE A 142 12.80 -3.34 -4.01
N HIS A 143 11.49 -3.47 -4.20
CA HIS A 143 10.57 -3.76 -3.11
C HIS A 143 10.93 -5.07 -2.40
N HIS A 144 11.15 -6.15 -3.15
CA HIS A 144 11.54 -7.43 -2.62
C HIS A 144 12.88 -7.37 -1.85
N SER A 145 13.88 -6.70 -2.41
CA SER A 145 15.17 -6.50 -1.73
C SER A 145 15.03 -5.71 -0.44
N LEU A 146 14.26 -4.62 -0.47
CA LEU A 146 14.00 -3.79 0.72
C LEU A 146 13.25 -4.58 1.79
N LEU A 147 12.24 -5.36 1.43
CA LEU A 147 11.45 -6.14 2.38
C LEU A 147 12.31 -7.12 3.20
N HIS A 148 13.34 -7.68 2.57
CA HIS A 148 14.29 -8.60 3.23
C HIS A 148 15.46 -7.88 3.91
N SER A 149 15.62 -6.58 3.68
CA SER A 149 16.76 -5.78 4.17
C SER A 149 16.36 -4.75 5.22
N ILE A 150 15.07 -4.57 5.47
CA ILE A 150 14.62 -3.67 6.54
C ILE A 150 14.53 -4.39 7.86
N ASN A 151 14.82 -3.64 8.92
CA ASN A 151 14.53 -4.00 10.29
C ASN A 151 14.02 -2.77 11.02
N TYR A 152 13.41 -2.95 12.18
CA TYR A 152 12.95 -1.85 13.00
C TYR A 152 13.76 -1.78 14.30
N GLU A 153 14.32 -0.61 14.55
CA GLU A 153 14.91 -0.30 15.85
C GLU A 153 13.91 0.51 16.67
N PHE A 154 13.63 0.01 17.86
CA PHE A 154 12.70 0.67 18.78
C PHE A 154 13.47 1.58 19.72
N SER A 155 13.07 2.84 19.81
CA SER A 155 13.70 3.78 20.73
C SER A 155 13.20 3.57 22.15
N LEU A 156 14.14 3.41 23.10
CA LEU A 156 13.84 3.24 24.52
C LEU A 156 13.32 4.51 25.20
N HIS A 157 13.61 5.69 24.62
CA HIS A 157 13.33 6.99 25.25
C HIS A 157 12.40 7.87 24.41
N ALA A 158 11.85 7.37 23.31
CA ALA A 158 11.15 8.22 22.40
C ALA A 158 9.64 8.06 22.47
N PHE A 159 9.02 9.17 22.23
CA PHE A 159 7.61 9.36 22.01
C PHE A 159 7.02 8.32 21.05
N SER A 160 5.78 8.01 21.27
CA SER A 160 5.03 7.00 20.53
C SER A 160 4.95 7.27 19.01
N ASN A 161 4.67 6.23 18.23
CA ASN A 161 4.29 6.35 16.82
C ASN A 161 2.90 6.99 16.63
N SER A 162 2.17 7.17 17.71
CA SER A 162 0.84 7.81 17.72
C SER A 162 0.95 9.30 17.99
N TYR A 163 0.10 10.09 17.35
CA TYR A 163 -0.09 11.50 17.65
C TYR A 163 -0.82 11.75 18.97
N GLU A 164 -1.38 10.70 19.56
CA GLU A 164 -2.04 10.74 20.85
C GLU A 164 -1.70 9.49 21.64
N ASN A 165 -1.25 9.66 22.87
CA ASN A 165 -1.04 8.54 23.76
C ASN A 165 -2.32 8.26 24.57
N LEU A 166 -2.78 7.02 24.54
CA LEU A 166 -3.94 6.57 25.33
C LEU A 166 -3.59 6.32 26.80
N ILE A 167 -2.30 6.23 27.12
CA ILE A 167 -1.81 5.97 28.47
C ILE A 167 -1.12 7.22 29.02
N GLU A 168 -1.48 7.59 30.24
CA GLU A 168 -0.88 8.66 31.02
C GLU A 168 -0.60 8.17 32.42
N ASN A 169 0.63 8.37 32.94
CA ASN A 169 1.09 7.87 34.23
C ASN A 169 0.89 6.35 34.45
N GLY A 170 1.00 5.57 33.36
CA GLY A 170 0.85 4.10 33.41
C GLY A 170 -0.60 3.59 33.36
N GLU A 171 -1.58 4.48 33.32
CA GLU A 171 -3.01 4.17 33.27
C GLU A 171 -3.65 4.70 31.98
N PHE A 172 -4.72 4.07 31.51
CA PHE A 172 -5.51 4.59 30.42
C PHE A 172 -6.20 5.90 30.83
N LYS A 173 -6.19 6.87 29.89
CA LYS A 173 -6.99 8.09 30.03
C LYS A 173 -8.47 7.73 30.13
N GLU A 174 -9.23 8.50 30.89
CA GLU A 174 -10.69 8.34 30.95
C GLU A 174 -11.39 8.67 29.63
N SER A 175 -10.79 9.54 28.84
CA SER A 175 -11.35 9.99 27.56
C SER A 175 -10.27 10.49 26.61
N ILE A 176 -10.62 10.50 25.33
CA ILE A 176 -9.80 11.07 24.24
C ILE A 176 -10.61 12.11 23.48
N ALA A 177 -9.94 13.09 22.89
CA ALA A 177 -10.61 14.06 22.02
C ALA A 177 -11.16 13.37 20.76
N MET A 178 -12.41 13.62 20.42
CA MET A 178 -13.11 13.02 19.27
C MET A 178 -12.29 13.14 17.98
N GLN A 179 -11.74 14.32 17.71
CA GLN A 179 -10.94 14.61 16.51
C GLN A 179 -9.66 13.77 16.35
N LYS A 180 -9.26 13.06 17.41
CA LYS A 180 -8.13 12.12 17.36
C LYS A 180 -8.55 10.75 16.83
N LEU A 181 -9.84 10.45 16.87
CA LEU A 181 -10.40 9.20 16.37
C LEU A 181 -11.07 9.35 15.00
N GLY A 182 -11.68 10.50 14.71
CA GLY A 182 -12.36 10.73 13.45
C GLY A 182 -13.10 12.05 13.40
N ARG A 183 -13.74 12.31 12.25
CA ARG A 183 -14.45 13.58 11.95
C ARG A 183 -15.94 13.55 12.26
N TYR A 184 -16.54 12.37 12.18
CA TYR A 184 -17.98 12.18 12.31
C TYR A 184 -18.31 11.38 13.55
N LYS A 185 -19.46 11.69 14.17
CA LYS A 185 -20.03 10.97 15.30
C LYS A 185 -21.40 10.45 14.91
N ASP A 186 -21.69 9.21 15.27
CA ASP A 186 -23.02 8.62 15.20
C ASP A 186 -23.65 8.55 16.59
N ASP A 187 -24.99 8.65 16.65
CA ASP A 187 -25.76 8.59 17.88
C ASP A 187 -26.10 7.13 18.29
N GLU A 188 -25.83 6.16 17.43
CA GLU A 188 -26.02 4.75 17.72
C GLU A 188 -24.94 4.23 18.68
N GLU A 189 -25.29 3.16 19.40
CA GLU A 189 -24.34 2.53 20.33
C GLU A 189 -23.30 1.70 19.57
N PRO A 190 -22.02 1.81 19.94
CA PRO A 190 -20.98 0.95 19.38
C PRO A 190 -21.09 -0.48 19.94
N ALA A 191 -20.44 -1.42 19.27
CA ALA A 191 -20.31 -2.81 19.71
C ALA A 191 -19.85 -2.91 21.17
N LYS A 192 -20.29 -3.97 21.89
CA LYS A 192 -20.02 -4.15 23.32
C LYS A 192 -18.54 -4.27 23.65
N ASN A 193 -17.77 -4.87 22.76
CA ASN A 193 -16.31 -5.05 22.86
C ASN A 193 -15.49 -3.95 22.19
N TYR A 194 -16.14 -2.86 21.76
CA TYR A 194 -15.44 -1.67 21.26
C TYR A 194 -14.93 -0.82 22.44
N LEU A 195 -13.69 -0.37 22.36
CA LEU A 195 -13.00 0.32 23.46
C LEU A 195 -13.66 1.63 23.89
N TYR A 196 -14.31 2.34 22.97
CA TYR A 196 -14.89 3.66 23.25
C TYR A 196 -16.41 3.61 23.38
N GLU A 197 -16.98 4.58 24.12
CA GLU A 197 -18.43 4.68 24.35
C GLU A 197 -19.20 5.31 23.18
N SER A 198 -18.52 5.84 22.17
CA SER A 198 -19.17 6.51 21.03
C SER A 198 -18.62 6.02 19.70
N VAL A 199 -19.49 5.99 18.70
CA VAL A 199 -19.13 5.66 17.31
C VAL A 199 -18.51 6.90 16.65
N ILE A 200 -17.19 6.89 16.46
CA ILE A 200 -16.45 7.97 15.78
C ILE A 200 -15.77 7.38 14.55
N TYR A 201 -15.98 8.00 13.40
CA TYR A 201 -15.54 7.45 12.12
C TYR A 201 -15.12 8.54 11.10
N ASP A 202 -14.41 8.12 10.06
CA ASP A 202 -14.08 8.92 8.89
C ASP A 202 -14.73 8.40 7.61
N SER A 203 -15.13 7.14 7.59
CA SER A 203 -15.81 6.47 6.47
C SER A 203 -16.98 5.60 6.94
N ASN A 204 -17.92 5.31 6.01
CA ASN A 204 -19.06 4.43 6.33
C ASN A 204 -18.63 3.01 6.67
N ILE A 205 -17.53 2.52 6.08
CA ILE A 205 -16.97 1.19 6.38
C ILE A 205 -16.54 1.12 7.84
N GLU A 206 -15.79 2.14 8.31
CA GLU A 206 -15.38 2.21 9.70
C GLU A 206 -16.58 2.29 10.64
N LYS A 207 -17.61 3.06 10.28
CA LYS A 207 -18.86 3.15 11.04
C LYS A 207 -19.49 1.77 11.23
N GLU A 208 -19.65 1.01 10.15
CA GLU A 208 -20.23 -0.33 10.20
C GLU A 208 -19.38 -1.28 11.05
N ILE A 209 -18.06 -1.27 10.90
CA ILE A 209 -17.14 -2.07 11.73
C ILE A 209 -17.32 -1.75 13.22
N ILE A 210 -17.47 -0.49 13.61
CA ILE A 210 -17.63 -0.09 15.01
C ILE A 210 -18.96 -0.54 15.59
N LYS A 211 -20.01 -0.56 14.79
CA LYS A 211 -21.38 -0.92 15.20
C LYS A 211 -21.63 -2.43 15.22
N GLU A 212 -20.93 -3.14 14.35
CA GLU A 212 -21.17 -4.57 14.17
C GLU A 212 -20.61 -5.37 15.35
N ASN A 213 -21.49 -6.11 16.02
CA ASN A 213 -21.12 -6.98 17.15
C ASN A 213 -20.43 -8.26 16.65
N HIS A 214 -19.20 -8.15 16.19
CA HIS A 214 -18.38 -9.31 15.91
C HIS A 214 -17.77 -9.81 17.23
N GLU A 215 -18.31 -10.90 17.76
CA GLU A 215 -17.74 -11.55 18.95
C GLU A 215 -16.66 -12.57 18.57
N ILE A 216 -16.72 -13.08 17.35
CA ILE A 216 -15.84 -14.15 16.88
C ILE A 216 -15.34 -13.84 15.47
N ILE A 217 -14.03 -13.96 15.26
CA ILE A 217 -13.40 -14.00 13.94
C ILE A 217 -12.81 -15.40 13.75
N GLU A 218 -13.28 -16.15 12.75
CA GLU A 218 -12.95 -17.57 12.56
C GLU A 218 -13.29 -18.38 13.82
N THR A 219 -12.29 -18.81 14.58
CA THR A 219 -12.41 -19.58 15.82
C THR A 219 -11.93 -18.81 17.05
N LYS A 220 -11.70 -17.50 16.92
CA LYS A 220 -11.08 -16.66 17.94
C LYS A 220 -12.09 -15.64 18.47
N THR A 221 -12.14 -15.49 19.79
CA THR A 221 -13.01 -14.51 20.45
C THR A 221 -12.36 -13.14 20.43
N ILE A 222 -13.08 -12.12 20.00
CA ILE A 222 -12.67 -10.73 20.10
C ILE A 222 -12.92 -10.24 21.52
N LYS A 223 -11.86 -10.03 22.28
CA LYS A 223 -11.96 -9.49 23.66
C LYS A 223 -12.20 -8.00 23.66
N VAL A 224 -11.46 -7.27 22.86
CA VAL A 224 -11.60 -5.83 22.67
C VAL A 224 -11.04 -5.43 21.31
N PHE A 225 -11.67 -4.44 20.71
CA PHE A 225 -11.12 -3.76 19.55
C PHE A 225 -11.30 -2.24 19.66
N ALA A 226 -10.49 -1.51 18.93
CA ALA A 226 -10.53 -0.05 18.95
C ALA A 226 -10.19 0.53 17.57
N LYS A 227 -10.87 1.60 17.20
CA LYS A 227 -10.32 2.52 16.20
C LYS A 227 -9.11 3.21 16.81
N LEU A 228 -8.01 3.22 16.09
CA LEU A 228 -6.77 3.78 16.59
C LEU A 228 -6.75 5.31 16.46
N PRO A 229 -6.30 6.03 17.47
CA PRO A 229 -5.82 7.38 17.22
C PRO A 229 -4.67 7.28 16.24
N LYS A 230 -4.50 8.28 15.40
CA LYS A 230 -3.55 8.26 14.30
C LYS A 230 -2.20 7.68 14.73
N LEU A 231 -1.93 6.48 14.29
CA LEU A 231 -0.71 5.72 14.52
C LEU A 231 0.05 5.66 13.20
N SER A 232 1.32 6.04 13.19
CA SER A 232 2.11 6.12 11.96
C SER A 232 3.35 5.23 12.07
N ILE A 233 3.32 4.10 11.35
CA ILE A 233 4.43 3.15 11.28
C ILE A 233 5.27 3.51 10.05
N PRO A 234 6.56 3.84 10.21
CA PRO A 234 7.40 4.20 9.08
C PRO A 234 7.58 3.01 8.12
N THR A 235 7.48 3.27 6.83
CA THR A 235 7.81 2.31 5.77
C THR A 235 8.69 2.96 4.71
N PRO A 236 9.41 2.21 3.87
CA PRO A 236 10.26 2.78 2.82
C PRO A 236 9.56 3.67 1.81
N TYR A 237 8.23 3.54 1.66
CA TYR A 237 7.47 4.36 0.70
C TYR A 237 6.70 5.48 1.40
N LYS A 238 5.73 5.11 2.19
CA LYS A 238 4.87 6.00 2.99
C LYS A 238 4.55 5.29 4.28
N ASN A 239 4.36 6.05 5.34
CA ASN A 239 3.96 5.47 6.60
C ASN A 239 2.67 4.65 6.44
N TYR A 240 2.63 3.52 7.13
CA TYR A 240 1.43 2.73 7.31
C TYR A 240 0.64 3.27 8.50
N GLU A 241 -0.61 3.60 8.27
CA GLU A 241 -1.50 4.17 9.29
C GLU A 241 -2.73 3.25 9.42
N PRO A 242 -2.68 2.26 10.33
CA PRO A 242 -3.80 1.34 10.54
C PRO A 242 -4.97 2.04 11.19
N ASP A 243 -6.20 1.63 10.82
CA ASP A 243 -7.43 2.20 11.34
C ASP A 243 -7.86 1.52 12.66
N PHE A 244 -7.66 0.20 12.77
CA PHE A 244 -8.15 -0.60 13.89
C PHE A 244 -7.08 -1.53 14.46
N ALA A 245 -7.23 -1.83 15.74
CA ALA A 245 -6.51 -2.90 16.41
C ALA A 245 -7.46 -3.78 17.22
N TYR A 246 -7.18 -5.07 17.24
CA TYR A 246 -7.99 -6.12 17.88
C TYR A 246 -7.13 -6.95 18.81
N PHE A 247 -7.63 -7.20 20.00
CA PHE A 247 -7.14 -8.26 20.86
C PHE A 247 -8.09 -9.46 20.77
N LEU A 248 -7.56 -10.57 20.32
CA LEU A 248 -8.27 -11.83 20.15
C LEU A 248 -7.70 -12.89 21.08
N GLU A 249 -8.54 -13.83 21.47
CA GLU A 249 -8.12 -15.01 22.22
C GLU A 249 -8.62 -16.27 21.52
N ASP A 250 -7.75 -17.26 21.31
CA ASP A 250 -8.13 -18.55 20.76
C ASP A 250 -8.76 -19.46 21.84
N GLN A 251 -9.26 -20.61 21.41
CA GLN A 251 -9.89 -21.61 22.32
C GLN A 251 -8.93 -22.18 23.38
N LYS A 252 -7.61 -22.00 23.20
CA LYS A 252 -6.57 -22.44 24.12
C LYS A 252 -6.07 -21.33 25.04
N GLY A 253 -6.71 -20.13 24.98
CA GLY A 253 -6.32 -18.96 25.74
C GLY A 253 -5.09 -18.23 25.19
N LYS A 254 -4.67 -18.53 23.93
CA LYS A 254 -3.55 -17.83 23.31
C LYS A 254 -4.00 -16.44 22.86
N LYS A 255 -3.27 -15.43 23.29
CA LYS A 255 -3.46 -14.04 22.91
C LYS A 255 -2.96 -13.78 21.48
N ILE A 256 -3.78 -13.12 20.68
CA ILE A 256 -3.48 -12.72 19.32
C ILE A 256 -3.78 -11.24 19.18
N PHE A 257 -2.80 -10.48 18.71
CA PHE A 257 -2.94 -9.07 18.42
C PHE A 257 -3.01 -8.89 16.92
N PHE A 258 -4.03 -8.17 16.46
CA PHE A 258 -4.27 -7.94 15.05
C PHE A 258 -4.47 -6.45 14.81
N VAL A 259 -3.79 -5.93 13.79
CA VAL A 259 -3.87 -4.52 13.37
C VAL A 259 -4.28 -4.50 11.92
N CYS A 260 -5.25 -3.68 11.57
CA CYS A 260 -5.77 -3.63 10.20
C CYS A 260 -6.11 -2.21 9.76
N GLU A 261 -6.14 -2.04 8.45
CA GLU A 261 -6.66 -0.87 7.76
C GLU A 261 -7.98 -1.25 7.08
N SER A 262 -9.02 -0.43 7.26
CA SER A 262 -10.32 -0.64 6.61
C SER A 262 -10.27 -0.17 5.17
N LYS A 263 -10.61 -1.04 4.23
CA LYS A 263 -10.68 -0.72 2.80
C LYS A 263 -11.95 -1.28 2.19
N GLY A 264 -12.56 -0.55 1.27
CA GLY A 264 -13.76 -0.97 0.54
C GLY A 264 -13.49 -1.95 -0.59
N TYR A 265 -12.58 -2.90 -0.40
CA TYR A 265 -12.26 -3.92 -1.39
C TYR A 265 -12.72 -5.29 -0.91
N ASP A 266 -13.41 -6.02 -1.78
CA ASP A 266 -13.88 -7.37 -1.47
C ASP A 266 -12.78 -8.44 -1.60
N LYS A 267 -11.72 -8.13 -2.34
CA LYS A 267 -10.61 -9.05 -2.60
C LYS A 267 -9.27 -8.38 -2.42
N GLU A 268 -8.31 -9.12 -1.89
CA GLU A 268 -6.92 -8.68 -1.76
C GLU A 268 -6.31 -8.27 -3.12
N SER A 269 -6.75 -8.91 -4.23
CA SER A 269 -6.33 -8.56 -5.59
C SER A 269 -6.65 -7.12 -5.98
N ASP A 270 -7.67 -6.52 -5.38
CA ASP A 270 -8.17 -5.19 -5.75
C ASP A 270 -7.44 -4.07 -5.01
N ILE A 271 -6.65 -4.43 -3.98
CA ILE A 271 -5.81 -3.48 -3.24
C ILE A 271 -4.71 -2.95 -4.16
N ALA A 272 -4.61 -1.64 -4.27
CA ALA A 272 -3.57 -0.98 -5.06
C ALA A 272 -2.17 -1.44 -4.64
N LEU A 273 -1.27 -1.64 -5.61
CA LEU A 273 0.08 -2.18 -5.37
C LEU A 273 0.85 -1.41 -4.29
N ASN A 274 0.73 -0.09 -4.26
CA ASN A 274 1.41 0.75 -3.25
C ASN A 274 0.85 0.52 -1.83
N GLU A 275 -0.43 0.20 -1.69
CA GLU A 275 -1.04 -0.12 -0.41
C GLU A 275 -0.57 -1.50 0.07
N ARG A 276 -0.53 -2.51 -0.81
CA ARG A 276 0.05 -3.82 -0.49
C ARG A 276 1.47 -3.69 0.02
N LYS A 277 2.32 -2.93 -0.68
CA LYS A 277 3.71 -2.72 -0.27
C LYS A 277 3.82 -2.12 1.13
N LYS A 278 2.96 -1.17 1.50
CA LYS A 278 2.94 -0.62 2.87
C LYS A 278 2.58 -1.70 3.89
N ILE A 279 1.58 -2.52 3.59
CA ILE A 279 1.16 -3.63 4.44
C ILE A 279 2.29 -4.64 4.62
N ASP A 280 2.99 -5.01 3.54
CA ASP A 280 4.10 -5.96 3.60
C ASP A 280 5.24 -5.44 4.48
N TYR A 281 5.59 -4.16 4.36
CA TYR A 281 6.59 -3.55 5.25
C TYR A 281 6.10 -3.46 6.69
N ALA A 282 4.84 -3.12 6.92
CA ALA A 282 4.27 -3.06 8.26
C ALA A 282 4.27 -4.44 8.96
N ARG A 283 4.12 -5.55 8.21
CA ARG A 283 4.25 -6.92 8.75
C ARG A 283 5.61 -7.21 9.35
N VAL A 284 6.67 -6.55 8.87
CA VAL A 284 8.02 -6.68 9.45
C VAL A 284 8.13 -5.96 10.81
N PHE A 285 7.27 -4.96 11.04
CA PHE A 285 7.20 -4.22 12.29
C PHE A 285 6.59 -5.04 13.43
N PHE A 286 5.60 -5.89 13.11
CA PHE A 286 4.83 -6.69 14.07
C PHE A 286 5.38 -8.11 14.21
#